data_c1200ddc257e1a6a61d930e5fbec560d
#
_entry.id   c1200ddc257e1a6a61d930e5fbec560d
#
_cell.length_a   1.000
_cell.length_b   1.000
_cell.length_c   1.000
_cell.angle_alpha   90.00
_cell.angle_beta   90.00
_cell.angle_gamma   90.00
#
_symmetry.space_group_name_H-M   'P 1'
#
loop_
_entity.id
_entity.type
_entity.pdbx_description
1 polymer ?
#
loop_
_entity_poly.entity_id
_entity_poly.type
_entity_poly.pdbx_seq_one_letter_code
_entity_poly.pdbx_strand_id
1 'polypeptide(L)'
;QVDVEHIKTTDEFLSGQFASYHIYPYFPDYLGFMDVLGMKIESREEFTDEDGTFNSYRAYLTAINAHHTMPVIISEYGVPSSRGRAQSDRNTGRSQGGMSEEEQGKALVQCYKDIMASGCAGSVAFTWQDEWFKRTWNTMAYTDLTKTCYWSDYQTNEQYFGILSFDPGEVESVCYVDGDVSEWKETDIVMETDT
;
A
#
# COMPACT_ATOMS: atom_id res chain seq x y z
N GLN A 1 -1.37 15.72 -21.37
CA GLN A 1 -1.56 14.62 -20.43
C GLN A 1 -2.85 13.89 -20.80
N VAL A 2 -2.77 12.57 -20.93
CA VAL A 2 -3.95 11.73 -21.22
C VAL A 2 -4.55 11.31 -19.89
N ASP A 3 -5.85 11.54 -19.76
CA ASP A 3 -6.61 11.14 -18.60
C ASP A 3 -7.73 10.16 -19.03
N VAL A 4 -8.23 9.34 -18.12
CA VAL A 4 -9.20 8.29 -18.45
C VAL A 4 -10.51 8.84 -19.02
N GLU A 5 -10.85 10.10 -18.74
CA GLU A 5 -12.01 10.78 -19.31
C GLU A 5 -11.90 10.98 -20.84
N HIS A 6 -10.70 10.87 -21.41
CA HIS A 6 -10.48 10.90 -22.86
C HIS A 6 -10.74 9.54 -23.54
N ILE A 7 -10.86 8.47 -22.75
CA ILE A 7 -11.17 7.14 -23.27
C ILE A 7 -12.69 7.00 -23.36
N LYS A 8 -13.20 6.89 -24.56
CA LYS A 8 -14.64 6.74 -24.83
C LYS A 8 -14.93 5.34 -25.30
N THR A 9 -15.96 4.74 -24.72
CA THR A 9 -16.48 3.46 -25.18
C THR A 9 -17.36 3.65 -26.43
N THR A 10 -17.46 2.60 -27.25
CA THR A 10 -18.43 2.53 -28.35
C THR A 10 -19.77 2.02 -27.87
N ASP A 11 -20.81 2.17 -28.71
CA ASP A 11 -22.17 1.71 -28.36
C ASP A 11 -22.28 0.18 -28.16
N GLU A 12 -21.32 -0.58 -28.70
CA GLU A 12 -21.26 -2.04 -28.54
C GLU A 12 -20.69 -2.45 -27.17
N PHE A 13 -20.03 -1.53 -26.44
CA PHE A 13 -19.44 -1.82 -25.14
C PHE A 13 -20.50 -1.64 -24.02
N LEU A 14 -21.11 -2.74 -23.60
CA LEU A 14 -22.21 -2.75 -22.65
C LEU A 14 -21.79 -2.83 -21.17
N SER A 15 -20.54 -3.19 -20.90
CA SER A 15 -20.08 -3.47 -19.53
C SER A 15 -19.85 -2.21 -18.67
N GLY A 16 -19.74 -1.04 -19.28
CA GLY A 16 -19.34 0.19 -18.59
C GLY A 16 -17.84 0.24 -18.32
N GLN A 17 -17.38 1.35 -17.77
CA GLN A 17 -15.98 1.56 -17.42
C GLN A 17 -15.84 2.22 -16.05
N PHE A 18 -14.67 2.10 -15.47
CA PHE A 18 -14.29 2.74 -14.22
C PHE A 18 -12.85 3.27 -14.30
N ALA A 19 -12.55 4.27 -13.51
CA ALA A 19 -11.18 4.76 -13.33
C ALA A 19 -10.47 3.93 -12.26
N SER A 20 -9.23 3.55 -12.50
CA SER A 20 -8.43 2.73 -11.61
C SER A 20 -7.07 3.38 -11.37
N TYR A 21 -6.75 3.65 -10.10
CA TYR A 21 -5.52 4.34 -9.70
C TYR A 21 -4.81 3.65 -8.55
N HIS A 22 -3.48 3.70 -8.60
CA HIS A 22 -2.62 3.41 -7.47
C HIS A 22 -2.32 4.72 -6.75
N ILE A 23 -2.84 4.90 -5.54
CA ILE A 23 -2.68 6.13 -4.77
C ILE A 23 -2.22 5.80 -3.35
N TYR A 24 -0.97 6.13 -3.08
CA TYR A 24 -0.35 5.93 -1.78
C TYR A 24 -0.34 7.22 -0.95
N PRO A 25 -0.52 7.16 0.38
CA PRO A 25 -0.69 8.34 1.22
C PRO A 25 0.54 9.22 1.34
N TYR A 26 1.72 8.68 1.05
CA TYR A 26 3.00 9.38 1.09
C TYR A 26 3.46 9.87 -0.29
N PHE A 27 2.76 9.51 -1.35
CA PHE A 27 3.16 9.78 -2.72
C PHE A 27 2.09 10.62 -3.43
N PRO A 28 2.49 11.75 -4.00
CA PRO A 28 3.76 12.46 -3.86
C PRO A 28 3.76 13.38 -2.63
N ASP A 29 4.96 13.65 -2.10
CA ASP A 29 5.18 14.57 -0.96
C ASP A 29 4.51 15.95 -1.15
N TYR A 30 4.32 16.35 -2.41
CA TYR A 30 3.72 17.63 -2.75
C TYR A 30 2.19 17.72 -2.54
N LEU A 31 1.51 16.63 -2.19
CA LEU A 31 0.11 16.75 -1.75
C LEU A 31 -0.03 17.71 -0.57
N GLY A 32 1.00 17.77 0.28
CA GLY A 32 1.09 18.77 1.34
C GLY A 32 1.42 20.19 0.87
N PHE A 33 1.81 20.37 -0.38
CA PHE A 33 2.21 21.64 -0.99
C PHE A 33 1.32 22.08 -2.15
N MET A 34 0.12 21.51 -2.26
CA MET A 34 -0.79 21.79 -3.38
C MET A 34 -1.06 23.29 -3.55
N ASP A 35 -1.12 24.04 -2.45
CA ASP A 35 -1.30 25.50 -2.46
C ASP A 35 -0.14 26.21 -3.17
N VAL A 36 1.09 25.71 -3.01
CA VAL A 36 2.30 26.26 -3.63
C VAL A 36 2.34 25.98 -5.13
N LEU A 37 1.72 24.89 -5.55
CA LEU A 37 1.63 24.49 -6.96
C LEU A 37 0.42 25.11 -7.68
N GLY A 38 -0.33 25.98 -7.00
CA GLY A 38 -1.50 26.66 -7.57
C GLY A 38 -2.75 25.77 -7.62
N MET A 39 -2.70 24.58 -7.04
CA MET A 39 -3.87 23.75 -6.86
C MET A 39 -4.54 24.13 -5.54
N LYS A 40 -5.55 24.98 -5.62
CA LYS A 40 -6.34 25.38 -4.44
C LYS A 40 -7.13 24.20 -3.91
N ILE A 41 -6.85 23.79 -2.69
CA ILE A 41 -7.80 23.04 -1.89
C ILE A 41 -8.78 24.05 -1.33
N GLU A 42 -9.97 24.14 -1.91
CA GLU A 42 -10.94 25.20 -1.63
C GLU A 42 -11.48 25.19 -0.21
N SER A 43 -11.35 24.09 0.52
CA SER A 43 -11.72 24.04 1.94
C SER A 43 -10.78 23.12 2.74
N ARG A 44 -9.60 23.67 3.06
CA ARG A 44 -8.64 22.96 3.89
C ARG A 44 -9.24 22.50 5.24
N GLU A 45 -10.17 23.28 5.77
CA GLU A 45 -10.87 22.98 7.03
C GLU A 45 -11.71 21.71 6.95
N GLU A 46 -12.32 21.42 5.79
CA GLU A 46 -13.10 20.20 5.56
C GLU A 46 -12.26 18.93 5.63
N PHE A 47 -10.97 19.05 5.30
CA PHE A 47 -10.02 17.94 5.31
C PHE A 47 -9.08 17.98 6.51
N THR A 48 -9.42 18.72 7.55
CA THR A 48 -8.67 18.72 8.80
C THR A 48 -9.36 17.75 9.76
N ASP A 49 -8.59 16.79 10.26
CA ASP A 49 -9.06 15.81 11.21
C ASP A 49 -9.25 16.44 12.62
N GLU A 50 -9.89 15.75 13.54
CA GLU A 50 -10.24 16.27 14.89
C GLU A 50 -9.03 16.73 15.69
N ASP A 51 -7.86 16.14 15.43
CA ASP A 51 -6.59 16.51 16.06
C ASP A 51 -5.90 17.74 15.43
N GLY A 52 -6.52 18.33 14.41
CA GLY A 52 -5.98 19.45 13.67
C GLY A 52 -5.06 19.06 12.50
N THR A 53 -4.87 17.78 12.23
CA THR A 53 -4.05 17.30 11.13
C THR A 53 -4.77 17.49 9.79
N PHE A 54 -4.09 18.13 8.84
CA PHE A 54 -4.58 18.22 7.48
C PHE A 54 -4.42 16.89 6.76
N ASN A 55 -5.54 16.27 6.37
CA ASN A 55 -5.59 15.01 5.65
C ASN A 55 -5.47 15.23 4.14
N SER A 56 -4.24 15.44 3.67
CA SER A 56 -3.92 15.66 2.26
C SER A 56 -4.34 14.49 1.37
N TYR A 57 -4.29 13.28 1.90
CA TYR A 57 -4.69 12.07 1.18
C TYR A 57 -6.19 12.08 0.87
N ARG A 58 -7.05 12.33 1.86
CA ARG A 58 -8.49 12.45 1.67
C ARG A 58 -8.85 13.59 0.73
N ALA A 59 -8.18 14.74 0.87
CA ALA A 59 -8.40 15.88 -0.02
C ALA A 59 -8.10 15.54 -1.48
N TYR A 60 -6.99 14.85 -1.75
CA TYR A 60 -6.62 14.44 -3.09
C TYR A 60 -7.58 13.39 -3.68
N LEU A 61 -7.96 12.38 -2.88
CA LEU A 61 -8.93 11.37 -3.28
C LEU A 61 -10.29 11.98 -3.64
N THR A 62 -10.76 12.93 -2.84
CA THR A 62 -12.01 13.66 -3.10
C THR A 62 -11.93 14.44 -4.41
N ALA A 63 -10.80 15.11 -4.66
CA ALA A 63 -10.60 15.85 -5.91
C ALA A 63 -10.56 14.91 -7.13
N ILE A 64 -9.88 13.77 -7.03
CA ILE A 64 -9.86 12.77 -8.11
C ILE A 64 -11.24 12.20 -8.36
N ASN A 65 -11.97 11.81 -7.31
CA ASN A 65 -13.31 11.28 -7.47
C ASN A 65 -14.25 12.30 -8.12
N ALA A 66 -14.19 13.56 -7.70
CA ALA A 66 -14.99 14.64 -8.27
C ALA A 66 -14.64 14.98 -9.73
N HIS A 67 -13.41 14.70 -10.16
CA HIS A 67 -12.96 14.91 -11.54
C HIS A 67 -13.60 13.93 -12.52
N HIS A 68 -13.93 12.71 -12.08
CA HIS A 68 -14.38 11.63 -12.95
C HIS A 68 -15.90 11.56 -13.04
N THR A 69 -16.37 11.21 -14.24
CA THR A 69 -17.80 10.94 -14.52
C THR A 69 -18.16 9.46 -14.33
N MET A 70 -17.15 8.63 -14.09
CA MET A 70 -17.27 7.19 -13.87
C MET A 70 -16.83 6.82 -12.44
N PRO A 71 -17.19 5.63 -11.94
CA PRO A 71 -16.72 5.17 -10.65
C PRO A 71 -15.19 5.16 -10.57
N VAL A 72 -14.63 5.60 -9.45
CA VAL A 72 -13.18 5.58 -9.17
C VAL A 72 -12.87 4.46 -8.20
N ILE A 73 -11.92 3.60 -8.54
CA ILE A 73 -11.40 2.53 -7.69
C ILE A 73 -9.93 2.83 -7.39
N ILE A 74 -9.58 2.80 -6.11
CA ILE A 74 -8.19 2.86 -5.68
C ILE A 74 -7.65 1.43 -5.67
N SER A 75 -7.08 1.02 -6.78
CA SER A 75 -6.65 -0.37 -7.03
C SER A 75 -5.34 -0.73 -6.34
N GLU A 76 -4.63 0.23 -5.77
CA GLU A 76 -3.59 0.00 -4.78
C GLU A 76 -3.54 1.17 -3.79
N TYR A 77 -3.49 0.83 -2.51
CA TYR A 77 -3.10 1.71 -1.41
C TYR A 77 -2.41 0.89 -0.33
N GLY A 78 -1.48 1.49 0.38
CA GLY A 78 -0.76 0.78 1.44
C GLY A 78 0.37 1.58 2.04
N VAL A 79 0.93 1.05 3.11
CA VAL A 79 2.16 1.52 3.74
C VAL A 79 2.95 0.31 4.22
N PRO A 80 4.29 0.28 4.10
CA PRO A 80 5.09 -0.84 4.56
C PRO A 80 5.62 -0.63 5.98
N SER A 81 5.82 -1.74 6.70
CA SER A 81 6.38 -1.78 8.05
C SER A 81 7.89 -2.01 8.08
N SER A 82 8.65 -1.43 7.16
CA SER A 82 10.09 -1.64 7.06
C SER A 82 10.91 -0.73 7.99
N ARG A 83 12.16 -1.10 8.26
CA ARG A 83 13.12 -0.24 8.97
C ARG A 83 13.54 0.96 8.12
N GLY A 84 13.78 0.73 6.83
CA GLY A 84 14.09 1.78 5.88
C GLY A 84 12.86 2.60 5.53
N ARG A 85 13.05 3.90 5.34
CA ARG A 85 11.99 4.82 4.93
C ARG A 85 12.42 5.58 3.68
N ALA A 86 11.60 5.51 2.63
CA ALA A 86 11.87 6.23 1.39
C ALA A 86 11.17 7.60 1.36
N GLN A 87 9.92 7.66 1.76
CA GLN A 87 9.10 8.86 1.67
C GLN A 87 8.16 8.97 2.88
N SER A 88 7.66 10.15 3.14
CA SER A 88 6.72 10.40 4.22
C SER A 88 5.78 11.55 3.86
N ASP A 89 4.50 11.38 4.13
CA ASP A 89 3.58 12.51 4.15
C ASP A 89 3.82 13.35 5.41
N ARG A 90 4.10 14.62 5.21
CA ARG A 90 4.42 15.56 6.30
C ARG A 90 3.21 15.89 7.17
N ASN A 91 2.01 15.78 6.65
CA ASN A 91 0.80 16.14 7.37
C ASN A 91 0.33 14.98 8.27
N THR A 92 0.13 13.80 7.68
CA THR A 92 -0.43 12.64 8.38
C THR A 92 0.63 11.74 9.01
N GLY A 93 1.91 11.92 8.66
CA GLY A 93 2.99 11.06 9.12
C GLY A 93 3.02 9.67 8.48
N ARG A 94 2.08 9.36 7.60
CA ARG A 94 2.06 8.09 6.86
C ARG A 94 3.26 8.01 5.94
N SER A 95 3.98 6.93 5.99
CA SER A 95 5.28 6.84 5.32
C SER A 95 5.47 5.54 4.56
N GLN A 96 6.36 5.60 3.58
CA GLN A 96 6.86 4.40 2.90
C GLN A 96 8.03 3.84 3.69
N GLY A 97 7.73 3.08 4.73
CA GLY A 97 8.68 2.51 5.66
C GLY A 97 8.96 3.33 6.91
N GLY A 98 9.77 2.78 7.80
CA GLY A 98 10.07 3.36 9.09
C GLY A 98 8.89 3.31 10.07
N MET A 99 8.01 2.35 9.90
CA MET A 99 6.81 2.12 10.72
C MET A 99 6.85 0.70 11.28
N SER A 100 6.26 0.52 12.45
CA SER A 100 5.97 -0.80 13.01
C SER A 100 4.76 -1.44 12.31
N GLU A 101 4.55 -2.74 12.49
CA GLU A 101 3.36 -3.44 11.98
C GLU A 101 2.05 -2.88 12.57
N GLU A 102 2.08 -2.48 13.85
CA GLU A 102 0.93 -1.83 14.48
C GLU A 102 0.60 -0.48 13.84
N GLU A 103 1.61 0.33 13.56
CA GLU A 103 1.44 1.62 12.86
C GLU A 103 0.99 1.42 11.43
N GLN A 104 1.53 0.41 10.73
CA GLN A 104 1.07 -0.02 9.41
C GLN A 104 -0.42 -0.35 9.43
N GLY A 105 -0.87 -1.18 10.36
CA GLY A 105 -2.27 -1.58 10.48
C GLY A 105 -3.19 -0.37 10.72
N LYS A 106 -2.81 0.53 11.61
CA LYS A 106 -3.55 1.78 11.87
C LYS A 106 -3.63 2.66 10.62
N ALA A 107 -2.51 2.82 9.92
CA ALA A 107 -2.45 3.62 8.70
C ALA A 107 -3.30 3.03 7.57
N LEU A 108 -3.28 1.70 7.39
CA LEU A 108 -4.11 1.01 6.38
C LEU A 108 -5.60 1.22 6.64
N VAL A 109 -6.04 1.04 7.88
CA VAL A 109 -7.44 1.25 8.27
C VAL A 109 -7.85 2.71 8.02
N GLN A 110 -6.98 3.66 8.34
CA GLN A 110 -7.28 5.08 8.11
C GLN A 110 -7.32 5.41 6.61
N CYS A 111 -6.38 4.88 5.81
CA CYS A 111 -6.43 5.05 4.35
C CYS A 111 -7.73 4.50 3.76
N TYR A 112 -8.18 3.34 4.20
CA TYR A 112 -9.47 2.78 3.78
C TYR A 112 -10.63 3.72 4.10
N LYS A 113 -10.68 4.26 5.33
CA LYS A 113 -11.71 5.23 5.73
C LYS A 113 -11.68 6.48 4.87
N ASP A 114 -10.48 6.99 4.56
CA ASP A 114 -10.31 8.17 3.71
C ASP A 114 -10.80 7.92 2.29
N ILE A 115 -10.50 6.74 1.73
CA ILE A 115 -10.97 6.33 0.39
C ILE A 115 -12.50 6.28 0.36
N MET A 116 -13.12 5.64 1.35
CA MET A 116 -14.58 5.54 1.40
C MET A 116 -15.25 6.91 1.62
N ALA A 117 -14.70 7.73 2.51
CA ALA A 117 -15.19 9.08 2.78
C ALA A 117 -15.06 10.02 1.57
N SER A 118 -14.13 9.74 0.67
CA SER A 118 -13.93 10.50 -0.58
C SER A 118 -14.92 10.16 -1.69
N GLY A 119 -15.84 9.21 -1.46
CA GLY A 119 -16.84 8.77 -2.44
C GLY A 119 -16.31 7.82 -3.50
N CYS A 120 -15.09 7.32 -3.39
CA CYS A 120 -14.56 6.30 -4.29
C CYS A 120 -15.37 5.01 -4.20
N ALA A 121 -15.51 4.30 -5.32
CA ALA A 121 -16.35 3.12 -5.43
C ALA A 121 -15.75 1.87 -4.78
N GLY A 122 -14.46 1.86 -4.52
CA GLY A 122 -13.78 0.74 -3.87
C GLY A 122 -12.28 0.92 -3.74
N SER A 123 -11.66 -0.04 -3.06
CA SER A 123 -10.21 -0.04 -2.83
C SER A 123 -9.64 -1.46 -2.73
N VAL A 124 -8.37 -1.60 -3.08
CA VAL A 124 -7.60 -2.84 -2.97
C VAL A 124 -6.33 -2.54 -2.19
N ALA A 125 -6.17 -3.19 -1.04
CA ALA A 125 -4.99 -3.01 -0.22
C ALA A 125 -3.78 -3.71 -0.86
N PHE A 126 -2.68 -3.02 -0.94
CA PHE A 126 -1.39 -3.54 -1.29
C PHE A 126 -0.57 -3.72 -0.01
N THR A 127 -0.26 -4.98 0.41
CA THR A 127 -0.54 -6.22 -0.32
C THR A 127 -0.87 -7.35 0.67
N TRP A 128 -1.27 -8.52 0.18
CA TRP A 128 -1.67 -9.66 1.00
C TRP A 128 -0.54 -10.16 1.88
N GLN A 129 0.63 -10.42 1.30
CA GLN A 129 1.81 -10.91 2.02
C GLN A 129 3.05 -10.12 1.61
N ASP A 130 4.10 -10.19 2.42
CA ASP A 130 5.38 -9.60 2.12
C ASP A 130 6.00 -10.16 0.84
N GLU A 131 6.68 -9.29 0.10
CA GLU A 131 7.34 -9.62 -1.16
C GLU A 131 8.87 -9.55 -0.98
N TRP A 132 9.43 -10.50 -0.27
CA TRP A 132 10.86 -10.51 0.13
C TRP A 132 11.85 -10.47 -1.03
N PHE A 133 11.42 -10.81 -2.22
CA PHE A 133 12.23 -10.72 -3.45
C PHE A 133 12.32 -9.29 -4.01
N LYS A 134 11.47 -8.37 -3.56
CA LYS A 134 11.49 -6.99 -4.06
C LYS A 134 12.75 -6.24 -3.65
N ARG A 135 13.12 -5.34 -4.55
CA ARG A 135 14.19 -4.36 -4.34
C ARG A 135 13.64 -3.00 -4.64
N THR A 136 13.98 -2.05 -3.81
CA THR A 136 13.64 -0.65 -4.05
C THR A 136 14.75 0.07 -4.78
N TRP A 137 14.36 1.01 -5.63
CA TRP A 137 15.28 1.84 -6.37
C TRP A 137 16.29 2.58 -5.49
N ASN A 138 15.92 2.94 -4.27
CA ASN A 138 16.77 3.65 -3.32
C ASN A 138 17.81 2.76 -2.63
N THR A 139 17.62 1.44 -2.61
CA THR A 139 18.58 0.49 -2.03
C THR A 139 19.27 -0.38 -3.07
N MET A 140 18.78 -0.39 -4.30
CA MET A 140 19.24 -1.30 -5.37
C MET A 140 20.76 -1.25 -5.61
N ALA A 141 21.37 -0.07 -5.51
CA ALA A 141 22.82 0.10 -5.71
C ALA A 141 23.68 -0.53 -4.60
N TYR A 142 23.08 -0.79 -3.46
CA TYR A 142 23.77 -1.31 -2.26
C TYR A 142 23.41 -2.76 -1.95
N THR A 143 22.45 -3.31 -2.68
CA THR A 143 21.95 -4.66 -2.47
C THR A 143 22.86 -5.68 -3.12
N ASP A 144 23.45 -6.57 -2.35
CA ASP A 144 24.23 -7.70 -2.86
C ASP A 144 23.29 -8.81 -3.35
N LEU A 145 23.11 -8.90 -4.65
CA LEU A 145 22.20 -9.83 -5.29
C LEU A 145 22.51 -11.30 -5.04
N THR A 146 23.76 -11.61 -4.67
CA THR A 146 24.16 -12.98 -4.37
C THR A 146 23.75 -13.43 -2.97
N LYS A 147 23.42 -12.48 -2.11
CA LYS A 147 23.05 -12.72 -0.70
C LYS A 147 21.58 -12.50 -0.41
N THR A 148 20.84 -11.85 -1.31
CA THR A 148 19.47 -11.38 -1.04
C THR A 148 18.43 -12.00 -1.95
N CYS A 149 18.74 -13.06 -2.69
CA CYS A 149 17.78 -13.68 -3.59
C CYS A 149 16.53 -14.22 -2.88
N TYR A 150 16.63 -14.56 -1.60
CA TYR A 150 15.52 -15.10 -0.80
C TYR A 150 15.26 -14.38 0.52
N TRP A 151 16.10 -13.38 0.88
CA TRP A 151 16.02 -12.73 2.18
C TRP A 151 15.78 -11.26 2.07
N SER A 152 15.08 -10.75 3.06
CA SER A 152 14.79 -9.34 3.15
C SER A 152 16.08 -8.51 3.28
N ASP A 153 16.18 -7.49 2.45
CA ASP A 153 17.05 -6.36 2.72
C ASP A 153 16.39 -5.50 3.79
N TYR A 154 16.95 -5.46 4.98
CA TYR A 154 16.39 -4.71 6.12
C TYR A 154 16.17 -3.22 5.85
N GLN A 155 16.79 -2.68 4.84
CA GLN A 155 16.63 -1.28 4.44
C GLN A 155 15.57 -1.10 3.37
N THR A 156 15.13 -2.18 2.74
CA THR A 156 14.17 -2.13 1.65
C THR A 156 12.76 -1.92 2.20
N ASN A 157 12.16 -0.83 1.80
CA ASN A 157 10.80 -0.49 2.19
C ASN A 157 9.74 -1.25 1.39
N GLU A 158 10.04 -1.72 0.18
CA GLU A 158 9.08 -2.40 -0.71
C GLU A 158 8.76 -3.84 -0.33
N GLN A 159 9.54 -4.47 0.54
CA GLN A 159 9.34 -5.87 0.90
C GLN A 159 8.24 -6.10 1.93
N TYR A 160 7.93 -5.11 2.75
CA TYR A 160 7.12 -5.24 3.96
C TYR A 160 5.74 -4.58 3.86
N PHE A 161 5.10 -4.70 2.72
CA PHE A 161 3.73 -4.23 2.52
C PHE A 161 2.66 -5.24 2.96
N GLY A 162 3.06 -6.47 3.28
CA GLY A 162 2.13 -7.53 3.64
C GLY A 162 1.27 -7.20 4.85
N ILE A 163 0.01 -7.62 4.81
CA ILE A 163 -0.94 -7.54 5.93
C ILE A 163 -1.00 -8.84 6.73
N LEU A 164 -0.40 -9.91 6.23
CA LEU A 164 -0.21 -11.15 6.98
C LEU A 164 1.06 -11.05 7.81
N SER A 165 0.97 -11.38 9.08
CA SER A 165 2.14 -11.66 9.89
C SER A 165 2.52 -13.14 9.77
N PHE A 166 3.81 -13.41 9.82
CA PHE A 166 4.35 -14.76 9.95
C PHE A 166 4.68 -14.96 11.43
N ASP A 167 3.69 -15.43 12.16
CA ASP A 167 3.89 -15.87 13.54
C ASP A 167 4.59 -17.23 13.49
N PRO A 168 5.77 -17.37 14.09
CA PRO A 168 6.46 -18.66 14.14
C PRO A 168 5.65 -19.72 14.90
N GLY A 169 4.61 -19.33 15.60
CA GLY A 169 3.85 -20.20 16.48
C GLY A 169 4.56 -20.41 17.83
N GLU A 170 3.98 -21.27 18.64
CA GLU A 170 4.61 -21.73 19.87
C GLU A 170 5.25 -23.11 19.65
N VAL A 171 6.24 -23.45 20.46
CA VAL A 171 6.97 -24.73 20.36
C VAL A 171 6.04 -25.95 20.34
N GLU A 172 4.85 -25.82 20.91
CA GLU A 172 3.83 -26.86 20.99
C GLU A 172 2.83 -26.79 19.83
N SER A 173 2.98 -25.81 18.93
CA SER A 173 2.14 -25.66 17.74
C SER A 173 2.39 -26.79 16.75
N VAL A 174 1.39 -27.05 15.87
CA VAL A 174 1.51 -28.03 14.79
C VAL A 174 2.64 -27.67 13.80
N CYS A 175 2.93 -26.39 13.68
CA CYS A 175 4.04 -25.88 12.86
C CYS A 175 4.71 -24.71 13.58
N TYR A 176 6.00 -24.83 13.82
CA TYR A 176 6.85 -23.78 14.36
C TYR A 176 7.86 -23.37 13.28
N VAL A 177 7.87 -22.11 12.88
CA VAL A 177 8.67 -21.65 11.72
C VAL A 177 10.10 -21.34 12.16
N ASP A 178 10.91 -22.35 12.42
CA ASP A 178 12.32 -22.24 12.88
C ASP A 178 13.34 -22.87 11.93
N GLY A 179 12.84 -23.52 10.85
CA GLY A 179 13.67 -24.26 9.89
C GLY A 179 13.88 -25.72 10.22
N ASP A 180 13.42 -26.21 11.38
CA ASP A 180 13.30 -27.63 11.69
C ASP A 180 11.93 -28.12 11.16
N VAL A 181 11.90 -29.33 10.61
CA VAL A 181 10.68 -29.94 10.06
C VAL A 181 10.22 -31.16 10.86
N SER A 182 10.82 -31.36 12.02
CA SER A 182 10.56 -32.56 12.83
C SER A 182 9.14 -32.64 13.42
N GLU A 183 8.45 -31.50 13.54
CA GLU A 183 7.07 -31.43 13.98
C GLU A 183 6.06 -31.85 12.90
N TRP A 184 6.47 -31.88 11.64
CA TRP A 184 5.61 -32.32 10.54
C TRP A 184 5.47 -33.84 10.52
N LYS A 185 4.28 -34.32 10.25
CA LYS A 185 3.97 -35.75 10.15
C LYS A 185 3.91 -36.16 8.68
N GLU A 186 4.14 -37.42 8.44
CA GLU A 186 4.00 -38.01 7.09
C GLU A 186 2.63 -37.73 6.46
N THR A 187 1.59 -37.59 7.29
CA THR A 187 0.23 -37.23 6.85
C THR A 187 0.09 -35.75 6.39
N ASP A 188 1.06 -34.91 6.68
CA ASP A 188 1.04 -33.48 6.32
C ASP A 188 1.70 -33.26 4.96
N ILE A 189 2.34 -34.29 4.40
CA ILE A 189 2.94 -34.26 3.07
C ILE A 189 1.82 -34.29 2.02
N VAL A 190 1.70 -33.21 1.28
CA VAL A 190 0.67 -33.07 0.23
C VAL A 190 1.16 -33.57 -1.12
N MET A 191 2.46 -33.49 -1.38
CA MET A 191 3.08 -33.92 -2.63
C MET A 191 4.57 -34.21 -2.43
N GLU A 192 5.04 -35.34 -2.91
CA GLU A 192 6.47 -35.61 -3.08
C GLU A 192 6.83 -35.56 -4.56
N THR A 193 8.00 -35.00 -4.86
CA THR A 193 8.58 -35.03 -6.21
C THR A 193 9.90 -35.80 -6.14
N ASP A 194 10.06 -36.81 -6.99
CA ASP A 194 11.34 -37.46 -7.20
C ASP A 194 12.33 -36.41 -7.78
N THR A 195 13.40 -36.13 -7.04
CA THR A 195 14.51 -35.27 -7.48
C THR A 195 15.63 -36.07 -8.12
#